data_73630bf717265b0cce6887ec9268a66c
#
_entry.id   73630bf717265b0cce6887ec9268a66c
#
_cell.length_a   1.000
_cell.length_b   1.000
_cell.length_c   1.000
_cell.angle_alpha   90.00
_cell.angle_beta   90.00
_cell.angle_gamma   90.00
#
_symmetry.space_group_name_H-M   'P 1'
#
loop_
_entity.id
_entity.type
_entity.pdbx_description
1 polymer ?
#
loop_
_entity_poly.entity_id
_entity_poly.type
_entity_poly.pdbx_seq_one_letter_code
_entity_poly.pdbx_strand_id
1 'polypeptide(L)'
;LAAEFKTQFFANYKTNTNDMISNFMSPAQLDITLGMDFKQNKKNYTLSLLTSPLAYTFMYISNDKITDPAAFNVEPGHSTANLIGSKFTGNLTWTIIPSIVWESKLEYFTTYDKVIASWENTFNFVLNRYLSTKLFVHARYDDGVKLTEDNKSYFQLQELLSFGLNYTW
;
A
#
# COMPACT_ATOMS: atom_id res chain seq x y z
N LEU A 1 6.64 12.85 14.69
CA LEU A 1 7.53 12.95 13.54
C LEU A 1 8.10 11.57 13.24
N ALA A 2 7.97 11.12 11.99
CA ALA A 2 8.60 9.90 11.51
C ALA A 2 9.38 10.21 10.23
N ALA A 3 10.50 9.49 10.03
CA ALA A 3 11.27 9.51 8.80
C ALA A 3 11.52 8.07 8.37
N GLU A 4 11.30 7.78 7.09
CA GLU A 4 11.50 6.46 6.50
C GLU A 4 12.32 6.63 5.22
N PHE A 5 13.36 5.80 5.07
CA PHE A 5 14.15 5.75 3.85
C PHE A 5 14.02 4.37 3.20
N LYS A 6 13.65 4.36 1.94
CA LYS A 6 13.52 3.16 1.11
C LYS A 6 14.38 3.26 -0.12
N THR A 7 15.08 2.20 -0.47
CA THR A 7 15.84 2.13 -1.72
C THR A 7 15.94 0.70 -2.23
N GLN A 8 16.22 0.58 -3.51
CA GLN A 8 16.52 -0.68 -4.17
C GLN A 8 18.04 -0.92 -4.16
N PHE A 9 18.45 -2.18 -3.96
CA PHE A 9 19.86 -2.57 -4.01
C PHE A 9 20.24 -3.27 -5.33
N PHE A 10 19.30 -3.96 -5.95
CA PHE A 10 19.54 -4.75 -7.16
C PHE A 10 18.71 -4.25 -8.32
N ALA A 11 19.27 -4.44 -9.52
CA ALA A 11 18.51 -4.16 -10.75
C ALA A 11 17.32 -5.11 -10.87
N ASN A 12 16.16 -4.55 -11.23
CA ASN A 12 14.96 -5.29 -11.54
C ASN A 12 14.47 -4.94 -12.94
N TYR A 13 14.04 -5.95 -13.68
CA TYR A 13 13.61 -5.84 -15.06
C TYR A 13 12.17 -6.30 -15.20
N LYS A 14 11.46 -5.72 -16.17
CA LYS A 14 10.13 -6.18 -16.53
C LYS A 14 10.18 -7.60 -17.07
N THR A 15 9.21 -8.43 -16.71
CA THR A 15 9.15 -9.83 -17.16
C THR A 15 9.19 -9.91 -18.69
N ASN A 16 10.11 -10.73 -19.23
CA ASN A 16 10.31 -10.96 -20.64
C ASN A 16 10.80 -9.75 -21.47
N THR A 17 11.31 -8.71 -20.85
CA THR A 17 11.92 -7.55 -21.53
C THR A 17 13.25 -7.18 -20.89
N ASN A 18 14.05 -6.37 -21.58
CA ASN A 18 15.26 -5.75 -21.04
C ASN A 18 14.99 -4.38 -20.42
N ASP A 19 13.71 -4.02 -20.25
CA ASP A 19 13.30 -2.75 -19.66
C ASP A 19 13.59 -2.75 -18.17
N MET A 20 14.49 -1.89 -17.75
CA MET A 20 14.86 -1.75 -16.34
C MET A 20 13.78 -0.98 -15.61
N ILE A 21 13.22 -1.61 -14.58
CA ILE A 21 12.22 -1.00 -13.70
C ILE A 21 12.89 -0.26 -12.55
N SER A 22 13.92 -0.85 -11.94
CA SER A 22 14.63 -0.26 -10.81
C SER A 22 16.08 -0.74 -10.75
N ASN A 23 16.93 0.02 -10.06
CA ASN A 23 18.34 -0.30 -9.85
C ASN A 23 18.81 0.26 -8.49
N PHE A 24 20.10 0.12 -8.17
CA PHE A 24 20.69 0.71 -6.96
C PHE A 24 20.39 2.21 -6.87
N MET A 25 19.83 2.64 -5.75
CA MET A 25 19.37 4.02 -5.49
C MET A 25 18.36 4.57 -6.54
N SER A 26 17.68 3.68 -7.25
CA SER A 26 16.70 4.07 -8.30
C SER A 26 15.47 3.15 -8.28
N PRO A 27 14.39 3.52 -7.57
CA PRO A 27 14.24 4.76 -6.80
C PRO A 27 14.91 4.72 -5.41
N ALA A 28 15.32 5.88 -4.93
CA ALA A 28 15.54 6.16 -3.52
C ALA A 28 14.43 7.10 -3.03
N GLN A 29 13.76 6.75 -1.97
CA GLN A 29 12.63 7.47 -1.41
C GLN A 29 12.90 7.83 0.04
N LEU A 30 12.71 9.10 0.37
CA LEU A 30 12.74 9.60 1.74
C LEU A 30 11.36 10.18 2.08
N ASP A 31 10.69 9.56 3.03
CA ASP A 31 9.41 10.01 3.56
C ASP A 31 9.60 10.67 4.92
N ILE A 32 9.12 11.89 5.07
CA ILE A 32 9.07 12.60 6.34
C ILE A 32 7.60 12.93 6.64
N THR A 33 7.11 12.46 7.78
CA THR A 33 5.71 12.66 8.17
C THR A 33 5.62 13.32 9.54
N LEU A 34 4.78 14.34 9.64
CA LEU A 34 4.37 14.96 10.90
C LEU A 34 2.92 14.60 11.16
N GLY A 35 2.66 13.89 12.24
CA GLY A 35 1.31 13.41 12.49
C GLY A 35 1.08 12.96 13.93
N MET A 36 -0.13 12.49 14.18
CA MET A 36 -0.58 11.93 15.45
C MET A 36 -0.93 10.45 15.27
N ASP A 37 -0.53 9.65 16.25
CA ASP A 37 -0.84 8.23 16.32
C ASP A 37 -1.78 7.97 17.50
N PHE A 38 -2.94 7.40 17.20
CA PHE A 38 -3.90 6.97 18.21
C PHE A 38 -3.99 5.45 18.19
N LYS A 39 -3.73 4.84 19.36
CA LYS A 39 -3.83 3.39 19.54
C LYS A 39 -4.78 3.05 20.65
N GLN A 40 -5.72 2.14 20.37
CA GLN A 40 -6.62 1.59 21.34
C GLN A 40 -6.59 0.07 21.30
N ASN A 41 -6.25 -0.53 22.42
CA ASN A 41 -6.25 -1.97 22.60
C ASN A 41 -7.33 -2.37 23.60
N LYS A 42 -8.27 -3.17 23.15
CA LYS A 42 -9.33 -3.79 23.98
C LYS A 42 -9.24 -5.32 23.83
N LYS A 43 -9.94 -6.04 24.71
CA LYS A 43 -9.93 -7.51 24.70
C LYS A 43 -10.31 -8.11 23.34
N ASN A 44 -11.23 -7.47 22.63
CA ASN A 44 -11.80 -7.99 21.38
C ASN A 44 -11.34 -7.25 20.14
N TYR A 45 -10.72 -6.06 20.27
CA TYR A 45 -10.23 -5.33 19.12
C TYR A 45 -8.98 -4.49 19.42
N THR A 46 -8.19 -4.30 18.39
CA THR A 46 -7.07 -3.35 18.35
C THR A 46 -7.34 -2.37 17.23
N LEU A 47 -7.31 -1.09 17.53
CA LEU A 47 -7.45 0.00 16.58
C LEU A 47 -6.19 0.87 16.62
N SER A 48 -5.62 1.15 15.46
CA SER A 48 -4.52 2.12 15.29
C SER A 48 -4.88 3.08 14.18
N LEU A 49 -4.86 4.37 14.48
CA LEU A 49 -5.12 5.45 13.54
C LEU A 49 -3.92 6.38 13.51
N LEU A 50 -3.28 6.49 12.37
CA LEU A 50 -2.20 7.44 12.12
C LEU A 50 -2.73 8.51 11.16
N THR A 51 -2.73 9.75 11.60
CA THR A 51 -3.06 10.89 10.75
C THR A 51 -1.85 11.81 10.65
N SER A 52 -1.41 12.09 9.44
CA SER A 52 -0.28 12.94 9.13
C SER A 52 -0.74 14.08 8.21
N PRO A 53 -1.14 15.22 8.76
CA PRO A 53 -1.61 16.36 7.97
C PRO A 53 -0.49 16.92 7.09
N LEU A 54 0.77 16.66 7.44
CA LEU A 54 1.93 17.03 6.63
C LEU A 54 2.78 15.78 6.40
N ALA A 55 2.83 15.35 5.14
CA ALA A 55 3.70 14.31 4.64
C ALA A 55 4.54 14.87 3.48
N TYR A 56 5.84 14.69 3.54
CA TYR A 56 6.77 15.06 2.50
C TYR A 56 7.48 13.81 2.01
N THR A 57 7.42 13.57 0.71
CA THR A 57 8.13 12.48 0.05
C THR A 57 9.12 13.07 -0.95
N PHE A 58 10.40 12.79 -0.75
CA PHE A 58 11.45 13.04 -1.71
C PHE A 58 11.76 11.75 -2.46
N MET A 59 11.68 11.80 -3.78
CA MET A 59 12.01 10.69 -4.67
C MET A 59 13.24 11.05 -5.51
N TYR A 60 14.17 10.11 -5.63
CA TYR A 60 15.37 10.26 -6.43
C TYR A 60 15.58 9.04 -7.31
N ILE A 61 15.94 9.26 -8.56
CA ILE A 61 16.29 8.24 -9.55
C ILE A 61 17.66 8.58 -10.11
N SER A 62 18.65 7.72 -9.87
CA SER A 62 20.04 7.95 -10.31
C SER A 62 20.38 7.30 -11.66
N ASN A 63 19.46 6.53 -12.23
CA ASN A 63 19.71 5.75 -13.44
C ASN A 63 18.82 6.21 -14.60
N ASP A 64 19.44 6.82 -15.61
CA ASP A 64 18.77 7.28 -16.83
C ASP A 64 18.19 6.13 -17.70
N LYS A 65 18.52 4.88 -17.37
CA LYS A 65 18.02 3.69 -18.07
C LYS A 65 16.67 3.18 -17.55
N ILE A 66 16.11 3.79 -16.52
CA ILE A 66 14.77 3.41 -16.06
C ILE A 66 13.76 3.79 -17.12
N THR A 67 13.03 2.78 -17.58
CA THR A 67 12.12 2.90 -18.73
C THR A 67 10.91 3.79 -18.43
N ASP A 68 10.44 3.81 -17.19
CA ASP A 68 9.27 4.60 -16.79
C ASP A 68 9.51 5.38 -15.48
N PRO A 69 10.18 6.54 -15.55
CA PRO A 69 10.34 7.41 -14.38
C PRO A 69 9.01 7.92 -13.81
N ALA A 70 7.98 8.03 -14.65
CA ALA A 70 6.66 8.51 -14.23
C ALA A 70 5.96 7.55 -13.26
N ALA A 71 6.30 6.26 -13.28
CA ALA A 71 5.84 5.29 -12.30
C ALA A 71 6.27 5.63 -10.85
N PHE A 72 7.31 6.45 -10.70
CA PHE A 72 7.83 6.94 -9.43
C PHE A 72 7.50 8.43 -9.19
N ASN A 73 6.53 8.99 -9.91
CA ASN A 73 6.18 10.42 -9.87
C ASN A 73 7.33 11.37 -10.24
N VAL A 74 8.35 10.87 -10.96
CA VAL A 74 9.44 11.68 -11.49
C VAL A 74 9.13 12.02 -12.95
N GLU A 75 9.14 13.31 -13.29
CA GLU A 75 8.89 13.74 -14.68
C GLU A 75 10.01 13.27 -15.61
N PRO A 76 9.67 12.90 -16.86
CA PRO A 76 10.67 12.54 -17.86
C PRO A 76 11.73 13.62 -18.01
N GLY A 77 13.00 13.23 -17.92
CA GLY A 77 14.14 14.16 -17.98
C GLY A 77 14.55 14.77 -16.65
N HIS A 78 13.84 14.49 -15.56
CA HIS A 78 14.23 14.86 -14.20
C HIS A 78 14.71 13.63 -13.41
N SER A 79 15.56 13.85 -12.42
CA SER A 79 16.06 12.81 -11.52
C SER A 79 15.41 12.84 -10.14
N THR A 80 14.59 13.83 -9.87
CA THR A 80 13.98 14.04 -8.54
C THR A 80 12.52 14.43 -8.65
N ALA A 81 11.73 14.00 -7.65
CA ALA A 81 10.38 14.51 -7.41
C ALA A 81 10.20 14.85 -5.93
N ASN A 82 9.45 15.90 -5.67
CA ASN A 82 9.08 16.35 -4.34
C ASN A 82 7.55 16.32 -4.25
N LEU A 83 7.02 15.56 -3.33
CA LEU A 83 5.60 15.45 -3.09
C LEU A 83 5.29 15.93 -1.68
N ILE A 84 4.39 16.89 -1.57
CA ILE A 84 3.86 17.36 -0.28
C ILE A 84 2.39 16.95 -0.25
N GLY A 85 1.96 16.43 0.88
CA GLY A 85 0.59 15.94 0.99
C GLY A 85 0.17 15.64 2.41
N SER A 86 -0.95 14.96 2.53
CA SER A 86 -1.48 14.44 3.78
C SER A 86 -1.68 12.94 3.69
N LYS A 87 -1.42 12.23 4.79
CA LYS A 87 -1.56 10.78 4.88
C LYS A 87 -2.44 10.41 6.07
N PHE A 88 -3.32 9.44 5.85
CA PHE A 88 -4.09 8.79 6.90
C PHE A 88 -3.94 7.28 6.76
N THR A 89 -3.70 6.60 7.89
CA THR A 89 -3.65 5.13 7.94
C THR A 89 -4.48 4.66 9.12
N GLY A 90 -5.43 3.77 8.88
CA GLY A 90 -6.24 3.12 9.87
C GLY A 90 -6.04 1.61 9.82
N ASN A 91 -5.76 0.98 10.96
CA ASN A 91 -5.68 -0.48 11.09
C ASN A 91 -6.62 -0.91 12.20
N LEU A 92 -7.50 -1.85 11.89
CA LEU A 92 -8.42 -2.48 12.81
C LEU A 92 -8.24 -3.99 12.75
N THR A 93 -8.04 -4.61 13.91
CA THR A 93 -8.19 -6.06 14.07
C THR A 93 -9.29 -6.28 15.09
N TRP A 94 -10.36 -6.95 14.70
CA TRP A 94 -11.52 -7.19 15.55
C TRP A 94 -11.88 -8.67 15.58
N THR A 95 -11.80 -9.27 16.76
CA THR A 95 -12.34 -10.59 17.03
C THR A 95 -13.84 -10.45 17.33
N ILE A 96 -14.66 -10.60 16.29
CA ILE A 96 -16.12 -10.46 16.37
C ILE A 96 -16.67 -11.57 17.28
N ILE A 97 -16.26 -12.80 16.97
CA ILE A 97 -16.44 -14.01 17.82
C ILE A 97 -15.17 -14.85 17.73
N PRO A 98 -14.93 -15.83 18.60
CA PRO A 98 -13.69 -16.63 18.59
C PRO A 98 -13.37 -17.31 17.24
N SER A 99 -14.40 -17.57 16.41
CA SER A 99 -14.25 -18.18 15.09
C SER A 99 -14.24 -17.17 13.95
N ILE A 100 -14.42 -15.86 14.20
CA ILE A 100 -14.43 -14.82 13.15
C ILE A 100 -13.56 -13.66 13.58
N VAL A 101 -12.48 -13.44 12.83
CA VAL A 101 -11.60 -12.28 12.99
C VAL A 101 -11.67 -11.43 11.72
N TRP A 102 -11.97 -10.15 11.90
CA TRP A 102 -11.92 -9.16 10.84
C TRP A 102 -10.70 -8.27 11.02
N GLU A 103 -9.92 -8.17 9.96
CA GLU A 103 -8.79 -7.26 9.85
C GLU A 103 -9.09 -6.26 8.74
N SER A 104 -8.99 -4.98 9.03
CA SER A 104 -9.23 -3.90 8.07
C SER A 104 -8.08 -2.93 8.09
N LYS A 105 -7.57 -2.58 6.91
CA LYS A 105 -6.52 -1.60 6.73
C LYS A 105 -6.97 -0.57 5.71
N LEU A 106 -7.04 0.69 6.12
CA LEU A 106 -7.34 1.83 5.27
C LEU A 106 -6.09 2.71 5.16
N GLU A 107 -5.67 2.98 3.96
CA GLU A 107 -4.62 3.95 3.65
C GLU A 107 -5.18 5.01 2.72
N TYR A 108 -5.00 6.26 3.08
CA TYR A 108 -5.36 7.42 2.28
C TYR A 108 -4.15 8.34 2.18
N PHE A 109 -3.84 8.75 0.98
CA PHE A 109 -2.78 9.70 0.69
C PHE A 109 -3.27 10.70 -0.35
N THR A 110 -2.99 11.97 -0.14
CA THR A 110 -3.27 13.02 -1.11
C THR A 110 -2.11 14.00 -1.20
N THR A 111 -1.79 14.41 -2.41
CA THR A 111 -0.89 15.52 -2.72
C THR A 111 -1.67 16.80 -3.02
N TYR A 112 -2.96 16.86 -2.67
CA TYR A 112 -3.96 17.89 -2.99
C TYR A 112 -4.38 17.95 -4.46
N ASP A 113 -3.50 17.54 -5.39
CA ASP A 113 -3.83 17.40 -6.82
C ASP A 113 -4.26 15.97 -7.18
N LYS A 114 -3.84 14.99 -6.39
CA LYS A 114 -4.10 13.56 -6.62
C LYS A 114 -4.49 12.89 -5.31
N VAL A 115 -5.32 11.87 -5.43
CA VAL A 115 -5.80 11.06 -4.31
C VAL A 115 -5.53 9.59 -4.57
N ILE A 116 -4.92 8.94 -3.60
CA ILE A 116 -4.75 7.50 -3.56
C ILE A 116 -5.41 6.99 -2.28
N ALA A 117 -6.38 6.10 -2.42
CA ALA A 117 -7.03 5.43 -1.31
C ALA A 117 -6.96 3.92 -1.52
N SER A 118 -6.60 3.19 -0.48
CA SER A 118 -6.50 1.73 -0.48
C SER A 118 -7.20 1.20 0.76
N TRP A 119 -8.16 0.30 0.59
CA TRP A 119 -8.91 -0.31 1.67
C TRP A 119 -8.87 -1.82 1.55
N GLU A 120 -8.12 -2.46 2.42
CA GLU A 120 -7.98 -3.90 2.50
C GLU A 120 -8.82 -4.43 3.65
N ASN A 121 -9.57 -5.48 3.41
CA ASN A 121 -10.36 -6.20 4.40
C ASN A 121 -10.07 -7.69 4.31
N THR A 122 -9.81 -8.28 5.44
CA THR A 122 -9.61 -9.71 5.58
C THR A 122 -10.57 -10.25 6.64
N PHE A 123 -11.41 -11.19 6.24
CA PHE A 123 -12.26 -11.95 7.14
C PHE A 123 -11.71 -13.36 7.27
N ASN A 124 -11.27 -13.71 8.46
CA ASN A 124 -10.79 -15.05 8.78
C ASN A 124 -11.90 -15.80 9.51
N PHE A 125 -12.34 -16.91 8.93
CA PHE A 125 -13.37 -17.79 9.48
C PHE A 125 -12.75 -19.12 9.88
N VAL A 126 -12.83 -19.50 11.16
CA VAL A 126 -12.48 -20.82 11.65
C VAL A 126 -13.76 -21.64 11.74
N LEU A 127 -14.00 -22.48 10.74
CA LEU A 127 -15.22 -23.29 10.64
C LEU A 127 -15.20 -24.46 11.64
N ASN A 128 -14.05 -25.11 11.76
CA ASN A 128 -13.78 -26.13 12.77
C ASN A 128 -12.27 -26.31 12.96
N ARG A 129 -11.86 -27.30 13.79
CA ARG A 129 -10.42 -27.56 14.05
C ARG A 129 -9.59 -27.95 12.81
N TYR A 130 -10.24 -28.32 11.72
CA TYR A 130 -9.57 -28.77 10.51
C TYR A 130 -9.72 -27.80 9.35
N LEU A 131 -10.73 -26.96 9.34
CA LEU A 131 -11.10 -26.12 8.20
C LEU A 131 -11.19 -24.66 8.60
N SER A 132 -10.49 -23.84 7.86
CA SER A 132 -10.58 -22.39 7.92
C SER A 132 -10.82 -21.80 6.52
N THR A 133 -11.40 -20.63 6.48
CA THR A 133 -11.64 -19.87 5.25
C THR A 133 -11.22 -18.43 5.47
N LYS A 134 -10.64 -17.83 4.44
CA LYS A 134 -10.23 -16.42 4.43
C LYS A 134 -10.83 -15.74 3.22
N LEU A 135 -11.61 -14.68 3.46
CA LEU A 135 -12.07 -13.78 2.43
C LEU A 135 -11.23 -12.49 2.50
N PHE A 136 -10.55 -12.17 1.42
CA PHE A 136 -9.81 -10.93 1.26
C PHE A 136 -10.50 -10.07 0.22
N VAL A 137 -10.71 -8.79 0.53
CA VAL A 137 -11.27 -7.78 -0.37
C VAL A 137 -10.37 -6.56 -0.31
N HIS A 138 -9.88 -6.13 -1.46
CA HIS A 138 -9.06 -4.94 -1.61
C HIS A 138 -9.69 -4.00 -2.63
N ALA A 139 -10.06 -2.83 -2.16
CA ALA A 139 -10.56 -1.72 -2.99
C ALA A 139 -9.47 -0.64 -3.06
N ARG A 140 -9.11 -0.23 -4.28
CA ARG A 140 -8.13 0.83 -4.52
C ARG A 140 -8.71 1.90 -5.43
N TYR A 141 -8.53 3.14 -5.07
CA TYR A 141 -8.78 4.32 -5.89
C TYR A 141 -7.47 5.07 -6.10
N ASP A 142 -7.17 5.44 -7.35
CA ASP A 142 -5.94 6.15 -7.70
C ASP A 142 -6.20 7.02 -8.94
N ASP A 143 -6.39 8.33 -8.75
CA ASP A 143 -6.64 9.28 -9.83
C ASP A 143 -5.36 9.78 -10.52
N GLY A 144 -4.20 9.38 -10.01
CA GLY A 144 -2.90 9.62 -10.65
C GLY A 144 -2.59 8.67 -11.81
N VAL A 145 -3.36 7.59 -11.95
CA VAL A 145 -3.18 6.60 -13.03
C VAL A 145 -3.73 7.13 -14.35
N LYS A 146 -2.96 7.01 -15.42
CA LYS A 146 -3.47 7.33 -16.78
C LYS A 146 -4.50 6.28 -17.18
N LEU A 147 -5.68 6.75 -17.61
CA LEU A 147 -6.70 5.89 -18.19
C LEU A 147 -6.25 5.45 -19.58
N THR A 148 -6.31 4.15 -19.85
CA THR A 148 -6.02 3.50 -21.14
C THR A 148 -7.23 2.70 -21.59
N GLU A 149 -7.19 2.13 -22.80
CA GLU A 149 -8.27 1.25 -23.28
C GLU A 149 -8.48 0.04 -22.37
N ASP A 150 -7.42 -0.46 -21.72
CA ASP A 150 -7.46 -1.58 -20.79
C ASP A 150 -7.83 -1.16 -19.36
N ASN A 151 -7.53 0.08 -18.97
CA ASN A 151 -7.81 0.61 -17.65
C ASN A 151 -8.70 1.86 -17.75
N LYS A 152 -10.01 1.65 -17.68
CA LYS A 152 -11.04 2.70 -17.85
C LYS A 152 -11.53 3.29 -16.54
N SER A 153 -10.97 2.87 -15.39
CA SER A 153 -11.44 3.30 -14.08
C SER A 153 -10.28 3.61 -13.15
N TYR A 154 -10.41 4.68 -12.38
CA TYR A 154 -9.55 4.97 -11.23
C TYR A 154 -9.77 4.01 -10.05
N PHE A 155 -10.86 3.25 -10.09
CA PHE A 155 -11.23 2.31 -9.04
C PHE A 155 -10.90 0.87 -9.47
N GLN A 156 -10.23 0.15 -8.59
CA GLN A 156 -9.85 -1.24 -8.76
C GLN A 156 -10.37 -2.05 -7.57
N LEU A 157 -10.96 -3.20 -7.83
CA LEU A 157 -11.44 -4.15 -6.83
C LEU A 157 -10.77 -5.49 -7.05
N GLN A 158 -10.23 -6.06 -5.97
CA GLN A 158 -9.66 -7.40 -5.96
C GLN A 158 -10.32 -8.20 -4.85
N GLU A 159 -10.75 -9.39 -5.17
CA GLU A 159 -11.35 -10.34 -4.23
C GLU A 159 -10.60 -11.67 -4.29
N LEU A 160 -10.36 -12.26 -3.11
CA LEU A 160 -9.71 -13.56 -3.00
C LEU A 160 -10.38 -14.38 -1.89
N LEU A 161 -10.87 -15.54 -2.23
CA LEU A 161 -11.39 -16.53 -1.28
C LEU A 161 -10.39 -17.69 -1.18
N SER A 162 -9.92 -17.98 0.03
CA SER A 162 -8.95 -19.03 0.31
C SER A 162 -9.50 -20.02 1.32
N PHE A 163 -9.21 -21.30 1.14
CA PHE A 163 -9.55 -22.37 2.08
C PHE A 163 -8.28 -22.97 2.64
N GLY A 164 -8.21 -23.09 3.96
CA GLY A 164 -7.10 -23.70 4.68
C GLY A 164 -7.52 -25.01 5.35
N LEU A 165 -6.73 -26.06 5.19
CA LEU A 165 -6.86 -27.31 5.92
C LEU A 165 -5.75 -27.39 6.97
N ASN A 166 -6.14 -27.53 8.23
CA ASN A 166 -5.22 -27.71 9.36
C ASN A 166 -5.34 -29.13 9.87
N TYR A 167 -4.24 -29.85 9.92
CA TYR A 167 -4.17 -31.17 10.51
C TYR A 167 -3.03 -31.23 11.52
N THR A 168 -3.35 -31.58 12.75
CA THR A 168 -2.37 -31.76 13.82
C THR A 168 -2.43 -33.23 14.27
N TRP A 169 -1.34 -33.97 14.11
CA TRP A 169 -1.16 -35.33 14.65
C TRP A 169 -0.53 -35.30 16.03
#